data_ae04be06fea536632d104900c399bad7
#
_entry.id   ae04be06fea536632d104900c399bad7
#
_cell.length_a   1.000
_cell.length_b   1.000
_cell.length_c   1.000
_cell.angle_alpha   90.00
_cell.angle_beta   90.00
_cell.angle_gamma   90.00
#
_symmetry.space_group_name_H-M   'P 1'
#
loop_
_entity.id
_entity.type
_entity.pdbx_description
1 polymer ?
#
loop_
_entity_poly.entity_id
_entity_poly.type
_entity_poly.pdbx_seq_one_letter_code
_entity_poly.pdbx_strand_id
1 'polypeptide(L)'
;MKKINKNIIKCLAVAAVFAAGGCTKRSELVPSAPSKFTPDVTLTTPAAFKNALATLNLSVRFEYFGDSAPMLTESIFTDAAVEGTTDKTTPAQDLNARITPTAQLDNDDYNKIGRYWYAWWEGIHDANVIISRIDNAKWTTPEDRNLTLATAYFHRAYRYYRLVHEFGDVPIVLKEETTVNTAYFTTQRMVILKQMKTDLEFAVQHLTDANDKGTVSKGAAYHLLTKVDLAMGLFDDAITASSSVINGPYHLMTTRFGVVANDLSRNVIWDLHRPENKALAGNTEALYVVLDRETLDGATPSGSQVMRNCVPMWHNGTILTPGAHKPGISDKVTEEFPLTLWYGRGIGRLRGTPYATKYIWTDNTDLRHAPGNWMNMTDLVYNSPAIKTSDPAWYGKKLVQYTPDNVNQVFLNGPRDTIRTWFGWPHYKTFIGSGPIAVDKWWSPPRGTNTDWYVFRLAETYLLRAEAYIWKGQNALAMADINMVRARAQAQLLTDPSKVNIGTILDERQRELYWEEPRKTELTRIAYIFAQTGITAYNGKSYNVANFSTSNFFYDRIMEKNDFYKNPNVVTNSGNHFTISPYHVLWPIPQSDIDLNINGHINQNKGYSGSETNIPPLDKITVAKPVKKF
;
A
#
# COMPACT_ATOMS: atom_id res chain seq x y z
N MET A 1 -57.40 -56.84 -18.09
CA MET A 1 -57.60 -55.43 -17.67
C MET A 1 -57.25 -55.28 -16.18
N LYS A 2 -56.09 -54.69 -15.89
CA LYS A 2 -55.65 -54.49 -14.49
C LYS A 2 -56.38 -53.30 -13.86
N LYS A 3 -57.05 -53.55 -12.71
CA LYS A 3 -57.75 -52.53 -11.95
C LYS A 3 -56.71 -51.51 -11.42
N ILE A 4 -56.79 -50.26 -11.87
CA ILE A 4 -55.97 -49.14 -11.31
C ILE A 4 -56.51 -48.87 -9.92
N ASN A 5 -55.56 -48.91 -8.96
CA ASN A 5 -55.87 -48.79 -7.53
C ASN A 5 -56.34 -47.35 -7.23
N LYS A 6 -57.55 -47.22 -6.67
CA LYS A 6 -58.19 -45.93 -6.33
C LYS A 6 -57.35 -45.04 -5.41
N ASN A 7 -56.39 -45.60 -4.69
CA ASN A 7 -55.51 -44.86 -3.85
C ASN A 7 -54.44 -44.12 -4.63
N ILE A 8 -53.99 -44.58 -5.80
CA ILE A 8 -53.07 -43.90 -6.69
C ILE A 8 -53.69 -42.66 -7.31
N ILE A 9 -54.97 -42.71 -7.64
CA ILE A 9 -55.68 -41.53 -8.18
C ILE A 9 -55.86 -40.46 -7.11
N LYS A 10 -56.06 -40.83 -5.83
CA LYS A 10 -56.13 -39.86 -4.72
C LYS A 10 -54.79 -39.22 -4.44
N CYS A 11 -53.70 -39.95 -4.50
CA CYS A 11 -52.34 -39.37 -4.34
C CYS A 11 -51.94 -38.43 -5.49
N LEU A 12 -52.35 -38.77 -6.74
CA LEU A 12 -52.11 -37.90 -7.89
C LEU A 12 -52.96 -36.62 -7.85
N ALA A 13 -54.21 -36.69 -7.35
CA ALA A 13 -55.07 -35.53 -7.17
C ALA A 13 -54.55 -34.57 -6.06
N VAL A 14 -54.00 -35.11 -4.98
CA VAL A 14 -53.38 -34.30 -3.92
C VAL A 14 -52.05 -33.66 -4.40
N ALA A 15 -51.23 -34.38 -5.17
CA ALA A 15 -50.03 -33.84 -5.78
C ALA A 15 -50.33 -32.73 -6.81
N ALA A 16 -51.42 -32.83 -7.58
CA ALA A 16 -51.84 -31.78 -8.52
C ALA A 16 -52.32 -30.49 -7.81
N VAL A 17 -52.93 -30.59 -6.63
CA VAL A 17 -53.37 -29.44 -5.84
C VAL A 17 -52.17 -28.71 -5.23
N PHE A 18 -51.12 -29.44 -4.83
CA PHE A 18 -49.87 -28.80 -4.36
C PHE A 18 -49.05 -28.15 -5.49
N ALA A 19 -49.14 -28.64 -6.72
CA ALA A 19 -48.51 -28.05 -7.89
C ALA A 19 -49.21 -26.79 -8.42
N ALA A 20 -50.50 -26.61 -8.14
CA ALA A 20 -51.26 -25.43 -8.56
C ALA A 20 -51.20 -24.25 -7.56
N GLY A 21 -50.69 -24.49 -6.35
CA GLY A 21 -50.50 -23.43 -5.32
C GLY A 21 -49.20 -22.66 -5.42
N GLY A 22 -48.32 -22.96 -6.40
CA GLY A 22 -46.96 -22.43 -6.51
C GLY A 22 -46.81 -21.11 -7.29
N CYS A 23 -47.88 -20.44 -7.69
CA CYS A 23 -47.79 -19.11 -8.32
C CYS A 23 -48.15 -18.00 -7.34
N THR A 24 -47.35 -17.83 -6.32
CA THR A 24 -47.38 -16.62 -5.51
C THR A 24 -46.69 -15.47 -6.23
N LYS A 25 -47.21 -14.28 -6.03
CA LYS A 25 -46.83 -13.06 -6.75
C LYS A 25 -45.29 -12.89 -6.73
N ARG A 26 -44.72 -12.50 -7.86
CA ARG A 26 -43.29 -12.23 -8.07
C ARG A 26 -42.69 -11.31 -7.01
N SER A 27 -43.51 -10.53 -6.30
CA SER A 27 -43.14 -9.69 -5.15
C SER A 27 -42.79 -10.48 -3.88
N GLU A 28 -43.20 -11.74 -3.74
CA GLU A 28 -42.89 -12.59 -2.57
C GLU A 28 -41.57 -13.38 -2.76
N LEU A 29 -41.05 -13.43 -3.99
CA LEU A 29 -39.75 -14.02 -4.32
C LEU A 29 -38.58 -13.00 -4.21
N VAL A 30 -38.89 -11.72 -3.98
CA VAL A 30 -37.86 -10.75 -3.63
C VAL A 30 -37.52 -10.98 -2.16
N PRO A 31 -36.29 -11.40 -1.81
CA PRO A 31 -35.91 -11.57 -0.42
C PRO A 31 -35.99 -10.23 0.27
N SER A 32 -37.08 -9.91 0.96
CA SER A 32 -37.07 -8.85 1.95
C SER A 32 -36.27 -9.38 3.11
N ALA A 33 -34.98 -9.02 3.18
CA ALA A 33 -34.22 -9.22 4.38
C ALA A 33 -34.57 -8.08 5.36
N PRO A 34 -35.42 -8.30 6.38
CA PRO A 34 -35.84 -7.24 7.31
C PRO A 34 -34.69 -6.65 8.12
N SER A 35 -33.48 -7.25 8.01
CA SER A 35 -32.26 -6.85 8.71
C SER A 35 -31.17 -6.29 7.78
N LYS A 36 -31.41 -6.14 6.49
CA LYS A 36 -30.45 -5.49 5.58
C LYS A 36 -30.86 -4.04 5.37
N PHE A 37 -30.07 -3.15 5.92
CA PHE A 37 -30.10 -1.74 5.57
C PHE A 37 -29.68 -1.59 4.10
N THR A 38 -30.63 -1.28 3.23
CA THR A 38 -30.32 -0.91 1.84
C THR A 38 -30.04 0.60 1.75
N PRO A 39 -29.22 1.08 0.83
CA PRO A 39 -28.97 2.51 0.67
C PRO A 39 -30.25 3.33 0.46
N ASP A 40 -31.28 2.77 -0.16
CA ASP A 40 -32.58 3.42 -0.39
C ASP A 40 -33.31 3.80 0.89
N VAL A 41 -33.11 3.03 1.95
CA VAL A 41 -33.77 3.25 3.25
C VAL A 41 -32.87 4.02 4.21
N THR A 42 -31.55 3.90 4.07
CA THR A 42 -30.58 4.39 5.05
C THR A 42 -30.03 5.78 4.73
N LEU A 43 -29.72 6.07 3.45
CA LEU A 43 -29.12 7.35 3.05
C LEU A 43 -30.17 8.44 2.81
N THR A 44 -30.91 8.79 3.86
CA THR A 44 -31.98 9.79 3.84
C THR A 44 -31.75 10.96 4.81
N THR A 45 -30.69 10.89 5.61
CA THR A 45 -30.36 11.94 6.58
C THR A 45 -28.87 12.30 6.53
N PRO A 46 -28.47 13.54 6.89
CA PRO A 46 -27.07 13.94 6.96
C PRO A 46 -26.22 13.04 7.87
N ALA A 47 -26.80 12.56 8.99
CA ALA A 47 -26.11 11.64 9.90
C ALA A 47 -25.77 10.29 9.22
N ALA A 48 -26.68 9.74 8.41
CA ALA A 48 -26.44 8.51 7.67
C ALA A 48 -25.30 8.67 6.64
N PHE A 49 -25.22 9.81 5.98
CA PHE A 49 -24.09 10.11 5.07
C PHE A 49 -22.76 10.24 5.82
N LYS A 50 -22.74 10.85 7.02
CA LYS A 50 -21.53 10.89 7.87
C LYS A 50 -21.06 9.49 8.25
N ASN A 51 -21.97 8.59 8.60
CA ASN A 51 -21.62 7.20 8.90
C ASN A 51 -21.08 6.46 7.65
N ALA A 52 -21.68 6.68 6.47
CA ALA A 52 -21.17 6.12 5.21
C ALA A 52 -19.75 6.62 4.88
N LEU A 53 -19.48 7.91 5.11
CA LEU A 53 -18.13 8.45 4.95
C LEU A 53 -17.14 7.86 5.96
N ALA A 54 -17.55 7.61 7.21
CA ALA A 54 -16.70 6.95 8.20
C ALA A 54 -16.31 5.53 7.71
N THR A 55 -17.28 4.76 7.18
CA THR A 55 -17.01 3.44 6.57
C THR A 55 -16.04 3.56 5.40
N LEU A 56 -16.23 4.56 4.53
CA LEU A 56 -15.38 4.79 3.37
C LEU A 56 -13.94 5.19 3.79
N ASN A 57 -13.76 5.97 4.85
CA ASN A 57 -12.46 6.25 5.46
C ASN A 57 -11.82 4.96 6.03
N LEU A 58 -12.60 4.16 6.74
CA LEU A 58 -12.10 2.91 7.32
C LEU A 58 -11.66 1.91 6.26
N SER A 59 -12.28 1.90 5.08
CA SER A 59 -11.94 0.97 4.01
C SER A 59 -10.53 1.17 3.44
N VAL A 60 -9.85 2.30 3.72
CA VAL A 60 -8.43 2.51 3.37
C VAL A 60 -7.49 1.65 4.24
N ARG A 61 -7.94 1.19 5.40
CA ARG A 61 -7.12 0.37 6.32
C ARG A 61 -6.56 -0.89 5.67
N PHE A 62 -7.27 -1.49 4.72
CA PHE A 62 -6.82 -2.73 4.10
C PHE A 62 -5.42 -2.61 3.47
N GLU A 63 -5.02 -1.42 3.02
CA GLU A 63 -3.72 -1.18 2.38
C GLU A 63 -2.55 -1.34 3.37
N TYR A 64 -2.79 -1.16 4.67
CA TYR A 64 -1.76 -1.06 5.70
C TYR A 64 -1.85 -2.16 6.77
N PHE A 65 -3.01 -2.81 6.94
CA PHE A 65 -3.29 -3.68 8.07
C PHE A 65 -3.67 -5.10 7.65
N GLY A 66 -3.57 -6.02 8.61
CA GLY A 66 -3.79 -7.44 8.42
C GLY A 66 -2.50 -8.24 8.22
N ASP A 67 -2.57 -9.54 8.43
CA ASP A 67 -1.42 -10.44 8.17
C ASP A 67 -1.12 -10.44 6.66
N SER A 68 0.14 -10.36 6.28
CA SER A 68 0.55 -10.16 4.88
C SER A 68 -0.09 -8.91 4.24
N ALA A 69 -0.10 -7.79 4.97
CA ALA A 69 -0.72 -6.55 4.50
C ALA A 69 -0.41 -6.26 3.03
N PRO A 70 -1.35 -5.71 2.27
CA PRO A 70 -1.18 -5.43 0.85
C PRO A 70 0.07 -4.61 0.51
N MET A 71 0.56 -3.73 1.41
CA MET A 71 1.81 -3.00 1.25
C MET A 71 3.02 -3.91 0.95
N LEU A 72 3.02 -5.16 1.44
CA LEU A 72 4.03 -6.16 1.08
C LEU A 72 4.03 -6.42 -0.42
N THR A 73 2.84 -6.66 -0.99
CA THR A 73 2.67 -6.93 -2.41
C THR A 73 3.25 -5.79 -3.26
N GLU A 74 2.91 -4.55 -2.91
CA GLU A 74 3.38 -3.40 -3.65
C GLU A 74 4.90 -3.22 -3.55
N SER A 75 5.47 -3.46 -2.38
CA SER A 75 6.90 -3.27 -2.11
C SER A 75 7.80 -4.25 -2.85
N ILE A 76 7.36 -5.49 -3.12
CA ILE A 76 8.17 -6.49 -3.84
C ILE A 76 8.35 -6.19 -5.33
N PHE A 77 7.56 -5.30 -5.91
CA PHE A 77 7.72 -4.83 -7.29
C PHE A 77 8.56 -3.54 -7.38
N THR A 78 9.55 -3.36 -6.50
CA THR A 78 10.26 -2.08 -6.41
C THR A 78 11.77 -2.23 -6.33
N ASP A 79 12.44 -1.08 -6.41
CA ASP A 79 13.88 -0.95 -6.13
C ASP A 79 14.21 -1.16 -4.64
N ALA A 80 13.22 -1.13 -3.74
CA ALA A 80 13.39 -1.05 -2.30
C ALA A 80 13.38 -2.43 -1.60
N ALA A 81 12.64 -3.42 -2.11
CA ALA A 81 12.45 -4.69 -1.44
C ALA A 81 12.18 -5.87 -2.38
N VAL A 82 12.24 -7.07 -1.82
CA VAL A 82 11.79 -8.32 -2.43
C VAL A 82 11.06 -9.17 -1.40
N GLU A 83 10.37 -10.21 -1.87
CA GLU A 83 9.75 -11.22 -1.00
C GLU A 83 10.83 -12.02 -0.25
N GLY A 84 10.78 -11.95 1.08
CA GLY A 84 11.79 -12.55 1.95
C GLY A 84 11.47 -13.95 2.46
N THR A 85 10.30 -14.51 2.16
CA THR A 85 9.89 -15.85 2.63
C THR A 85 10.59 -16.93 1.81
N THR A 86 11.75 -17.35 2.25
CA THR A 86 12.70 -18.21 1.51
C THR A 86 12.54 -19.71 1.77
N ASP A 87 11.77 -20.10 2.78
CA ASP A 87 11.54 -21.46 3.24
C ASP A 87 10.28 -22.12 2.65
N LYS A 88 9.61 -21.46 1.68
CA LYS A 88 8.39 -21.93 1.04
C LYS A 88 8.53 -21.96 -0.47
N THR A 89 7.74 -22.80 -1.13
CA THR A 89 7.82 -23.05 -2.57
C THR A 89 6.96 -22.13 -3.43
N THR A 90 6.02 -21.41 -2.82
CA THR A 90 5.02 -20.61 -3.54
C THR A 90 5.10 -19.09 -3.34
N PRO A 91 6.09 -18.52 -2.62
CA PRO A 91 6.18 -17.06 -2.48
C PRO A 91 6.45 -16.35 -3.80
N ALA A 92 6.14 -15.05 -3.83
CA ALA A 92 6.24 -14.21 -5.01
C ALA A 92 7.68 -13.68 -5.24
N GLN A 93 8.68 -14.57 -5.23
CA GLN A 93 10.05 -14.25 -5.63
C GLN A 93 10.19 -14.29 -7.15
N ASP A 94 9.73 -15.36 -7.77
CA ASP A 94 9.64 -15.50 -9.23
C ASP A 94 8.34 -14.84 -9.72
N LEU A 95 8.38 -13.51 -9.93
CA LEU A 95 7.21 -12.76 -10.36
C LEU A 95 6.72 -13.19 -11.73
N ASN A 96 7.64 -13.60 -12.62
CA ASN A 96 7.29 -14.07 -13.97
C ASN A 96 6.41 -15.33 -13.93
N ALA A 97 6.68 -16.23 -13.00
CA ALA A 97 5.92 -17.47 -12.86
C ALA A 97 4.69 -17.32 -11.97
N ARG A 98 4.72 -16.39 -11.00
CA ARG A 98 3.69 -16.30 -9.95
C ARG A 98 2.61 -15.26 -10.21
N ILE A 99 2.89 -14.23 -11.00
CA ILE A 99 1.99 -13.11 -11.24
C ILE A 99 1.48 -13.19 -12.68
N THR A 100 0.43 -13.97 -12.87
CA THR A 100 -0.26 -14.18 -14.15
C THR A 100 -1.77 -13.92 -14.00
N PRO A 101 -2.51 -13.63 -15.07
CA PRO A 101 -3.95 -13.34 -15.00
C PRO A 101 -4.79 -14.44 -14.33
N THR A 102 -4.37 -15.70 -14.48
CA THR A 102 -5.06 -16.89 -13.95
C THR A 102 -4.47 -17.39 -12.64
N ALA A 103 -3.44 -16.74 -12.10
CA ALA A 103 -2.85 -17.11 -10.82
C ALA A 103 -3.79 -16.74 -9.66
N GLN A 104 -3.52 -17.32 -8.49
CA GLN A 104 -4.16 -16.89 -7.24
C GLN A 104 -3.60 -15.53 -6.84
N LEU A 105 -4.26 -14.45 -7.27
CA LEU A 105 -3.84 -13.06 -7.06
C LEU A 105 -4.26 -12.48 -5.70
N ASP A 106 -4.95 -13.22 -4.86
CA ASP A 106 -5.26 -12.87 -3.46
C ASP A 106 -4.86 -14.03 -2.54
N ASN A 107 -3.58 -14.10 -2.23
CA ASN A 107 -3.01 -15.11 -1.35
C ASN A 107 -2.51 -14.46 -0.06
N ASP A 108 -2.94 -14.95 1.09
CA ASP A 108 -2.62 -14.36 2.38
C ASP A 108 -1.12 -14.37 2.71
N ASP A 109 -0.37 -15.30 2.15
CA ASP A 109 1.06 -15.40 2.44
C ASP A 109 1.93 -14.53 1.52
N TYR A 110 1.53 -14.24 0.24
CA TYR A 110 2.50 -13.81 -0.76
C TYR A 110 2.09 -12.62 -1.63
N ASN A 111 0.83 -12.48 -2.04
CA ASN A 111 0.40 -11.34 -2.83
C ASN A 111 -1.08 -11.01 -2.62
N LYS A 112 -1.41 -9.74 -2.74
CA LYS A 112 -2.73 -9.17 -2.55
C LYS A 112 -3.21 -8.38 -3.78
N ILE A 113 -2.71 -8.70 -4.97
CA ILE A 113 -3.07 -7.99 -6.21
C ILE A 113 -4.58 -8.01 -6.43
N GLY A 114 -5.21 -9.19 -6.32
CA GLY A 114 -6.67 -9.32 -6.44
C GLY A 114 -7.41 -8.56 -5.34
N ARG A 115 -6.87 -8.57 -4.09
CA ARG A 115 -7.46 -7.80 -3.00
C ARG A 115 -7.43 -6.30 -3.27
N TYR A 116 -6.34 -5.78 -3.84
CA TYR A 116 -6.27 -4.38 -4.27
C TYR A 116 -7.31 -4.07 -5.33
N TRP A 117 -7.44 -4.92 -6.35
CA TRP A 117 -8.45 -4.77 -7.39
C TRP A 117 -9.85 -4.67 -6.78
N TYR A 118 -10.29 -5.66 -6.00
CA TYR A 118 -11.63 -5.69 -5.42
C TYR A 118 -11.88 -4.55 -4.44
N ALA A 119 -10.96 -4.26 -3.52
CA ALA A 119 -11.17 -3.25 -2.50
C ALA A 119 -11.22 -1.82 -3.07
N TRP A 120 -10.48 -1.54 -4.15
CA TRP A 120 -10.60 -0.24 -4.79
C TRP A 120 -11.89 -0.09 -5.56
N TRP A 121 -12.36 -1.12 -6.25
CA TRP A 121 -13.69 -1.11 -6.88
C TRP A 121 -14.81 -0.99 -5.85
N GLU A 122 -14.74 -1.71 -4.73
CA GLU A 122 -15.68 -1.58 -3.61
C GLU A 122 -15.72 -0.13 -3.10
N GLY A 123 -14.56 0.48 -2.84
CA GLY A 123 -14.50 1.86 -2.38
C GLY A 123 -14.94 2.90 -3.43
N ILE A 124 -14.79 2.62 -4.74
CA ILE A 124 -15.37 3.45 -5.81
C ILE A 124 -16.89 3.32 -5.80
N HIS A 125 -17.41 2.10 -5.66
CA HIS A 125 -18.84 1.87 -5.53
C HIS A 125 -19.42 2.64 -4.36
N ASP A 126 -18.84 2.53 -3.16
CA ASP A 126 -19.31 3.24 -1.96
C ASP A 126 -19.28 4.77 -2.12
N ALA A 127 -18.21 5.30 -2.71
CA ALA A 127 -18.14 6.73 -3.04
C ALA A 127 -19.24 7.13 -4.03
N ASN A 128 -19.49 6.31 -5.06
CA ASN A 128 -20.55 6.57 -6.05
C ASN A 128 -21.95 6.48 -5.46
N VAL A 129 -22.20 5.60 -4.49
CA VAL A 129 -23.46 5.55 -3.73
C VAL A 129 -23.70 6.89 -3.00
N ILE A 130 -22.70 7.40 -2.28
CA ILE A 130 -22.79 8.68 -1.60
C ILE A 130 -23.04 9.81 -2.61
N ILE A 131 -22.26 9.87 -3.69
CA ILE A 131 -22.35 10.92 -4.72
C ILE A 131 -23.72 10.89 -5.39
N SER A 132 -24.22 9.73 -5.78
CA SER A 132 -25.47 9.59 -6.51
C SER A 132 -26.71 9.90 -5.68
N ARG A 133 -26.61 9.72 -4.37
CA ARG A 133 -27.74 9.86 -3.42
C ARG A 133 -27.66 11.10 -2.56
N ILE A 134 -26.70 11.98 -2.75
CA ILE A 134 -26.43 13.13 -1.88
C ILE A 134 -27.66 14.02 -1.66
N ASP A 135 -28.55 14.11 -2.65
CA ASP A 135 -29.74 14.94 -2.62
C ASP A 135 -30.98 14.23 -2.01
N ASN A 136 -30.84 12.98 -1.56
CA ASN A 136 -31.91 12.29 -0.84
C ASN A 136 -32.08 12.79 0.61
N ALA A 137 -31.06 13.45 1.17
CA ALA A 137 -31.13 14.04 2.50
C ALA A 137 -31.48 15.52 2.45
N LYS A 138 -32.21 15.97 3.48
CA LYS A 138 -32.40 17.41 3.73
C LYS A 138 -31.21 17.96 4.49
N TRP A 139 -30.30 18.59 3.79
CA TRP A 139 -29.11 19.21 4.37
C TRP A 139 -29.45 20.50 5.11
N THR A 140 -28.80 20.75 6.25
CA THR A 140 -28.99 21.98 7.02
C THR A 140 -28.39 23.18 6.28
N THR A 141 -27.22 22.98 5.67
CA THR A 141 -26.51 24.00 4.88
C THR A 141 -25.98 23.41 3.58
N PRO A 142 -25.79 24.23 2.53
CA PRO A 142 -25.08 23.80 1.33
C PRO A 142 -23.62 23.37 1.60
N GLU A 143 -22.99 23.98 2.61
CA GLU A 143 -21.62 23.70 3.03
C GLU A 143 -21.48 22.27 3.55
N ASP A 144 -22.39 21.81 4.42
CA ASP A 144 -22.40 20.42 4.94
C ASP A 144 -22.59 19.39 3.82
N ARG A 145 -23.49 19.71 2.88
CA ARG A 145 -23.70 18.88 1.69
C ARG A 145 -22.44 18.80 0.85
N ASN A 146 -21.84 19.94 0.54
CA ASN A 146 -20.65 20.02 -0.31
C ASN A 146 -19.41 19.41 0.36
N LEU A 147 -19.25 19.55 1.66
CA LEU A 147 -18.20 18.89 2.44
C LEU A 147 -18.31 17.34 2.33
N THR A 148 -19.53 16.82 2.46
CA THR A 148 -19.80 15.38 2.33
C THR A 148 -19.48 14.90 0.92
N LEU A 149 -19.93 15.62 -0.09
CA LEU A 149 -19.68 15.33 -1.50
C LEU A 149 -18.18 15.39 -1.84
N ALA A 150 -17.49 16.42 -1.35
CA ALA A 150 -16.06 16.62 -1.54
C ALA A 150 -15.22 15.45 -0.96
N THR A 151 -15.62 14.95 0.22
CA THR A 151 -14.98 13.77 0.83
C THR A 151 -15.18 12.51 -0.01
N ALA A 152 -16.40 12.30 -0.55
CA ALA A 152 -16.66 11.16 -1.43
C ALA A 152 -15.88 11.26 -2.77
N TYR A 153 -15.77 12.46 -3.36
CA TYR A 153 -14.95 12.69 -4.54
C TYR A 153 -13.47 12.44 -4.29
N PHE A 154 -12.93 12.88 -3.14
CA PHE A 154 -11.56 12.55 -2.75
C PHE A 154 -11.33 11.04 -2.72
N HIS A 155 -12.22 10.28 -2.09
CA HIS A 155 -12.08 8.83 -1.98
C HIS A 155 -12.19 8.11 -3.32
N ARG A 156 -13.06 8.59 -4.22
CA ARG A 156 -13.12 8.07 -5.58
C ARG A 156 -11.83 8.35 -6.35
N ALA A 157 -11.33 9.59 -6.29
CA ALA A 157 -10.10 9.98 -6.93
C ALA A 157 -8.88 9.21 -6.40
N TYR A 158 -8.79 9.01 -5.08
CA TYR A 158 -7.72 8.24 -4.44
C TYR A 158 -7.65 6.80 -5.01
N ARG A 159 -8.79 6.12 -5.09
CA ARG A 159 -8.85 4.74 -5.56
C ARG A 159 -8.57 4.61 -7.06
N TYR A 160 -9.10 5.52 -7.88
CA TYR A 160 -8.76 5.54 -9.29
C TYR A 160 -7.30 5.89 -9.54
N TYR A 161 -6.71 6.82 -8.77
CA TYR A 161 -5.28 7.11 -8.85
C TYR A 161 -4.44 5.84 -8.64
N ARG A 162 -4.81 5.03 -7.63
CA ARG A 162 -4.16 3.75 -7.36
C ARG A 162 -4.41 2.75 -8.50
N LEU A 163 -5.66 2.54 -8.91
CA LEU A 163 -6.03 1.60 -9.97
C LEU A 163 -5.27 1.87 -11.28
N VAL A 164 -5.22 3.11 -11.74
CA VAL A 164 -4.59 3.41 -13.03
C VAL A 164 -3.07 3.33 -13.02
N HIS A 165 -2.43 3.37 -11.85
CA HIS A 165 -0.98 3.19 -11.73
C HIS A 165 -0.59 1.74 -11.44
N GLU A 166 -1.52 0.91 -10.97
CA GLU A 166 -1.27 -0.51 -10.78
C GLU A 166 -1.78 -1.36 -11.95
N PHE A 167 -2.94 -1.02 -12.53
CA PHE A 167 -3.61 -1.81 -13.56
C PHE A 167 -3.73 -1.10 -14.92
N GLY A 168 -3.24 0.13 -15.06
CA GLY A 168 -3.25 0.88 -16.31
C GLY A 168 -4.63 1.37 -16.72
N ASP A 169 -5.00 1.13 -17.98
CA ASP A 169 -6.32 1.45 -18.51
C ASP A 169 -7.35 0.50 -17.90
N VAL A 170 -8.39 1.03 -17.25
CA VAL A 170 -9.43 0.27 -16.56
C VAL A 170 -10.81 0.83 -16.90
N PRO A 171 -11.92 0.13 -16.64
CA PRO A 171 -13.25 0.73 -16.75
C PRO A 171 -13.40 1.98 -15.87
N ILE A 172 -14.28 2.92 -16.26
CA ILE A 172 -14.66 4.06 -15.43
C ILE A 172 -16.13 3.98 -15.04
N VAL A 173 -16.40 4.05 -13.73
CA VAL A 173 -17.75 4.03 -13.14
C VAL A 173 -17.90 5.26 -12.26
N LEU A 174 -18.85 6.15 -12.61
CA LEU A 174 -19.03 7.45 -11.95
C LEU A 174 -20.35 7.59 -11.20
N LYS A 175 -21.20 6.57 -11.26
CA LYS A 175 -22.51 6.54 -10.62
C LYS A 175 -22.71 5.21 -9.89
N GLU A 176 -23.63 5.20 -8.95
CA GLU A 176 -24.08 3.98 -8.32
C GLU A 176 -24.64 3.01 -9.36
N GLU A 177 -24.27 1.75 -9.25
CA GLU A 177 -24.85 0.64 -10.03
C GLU A 177 -25.74 -0.20 -9.11
N THR A 178 -27.04 -0.18 -9.37
CA THR A 178 -28.05 -0.90 -8.56
C THR A 178 -28.37 -2.28 -9.08
N THR A 179 -27.81 -2.66 -10.23
CA THR A 179 -27.99 -3.97 -10.88
C THR A 179 -26.63 -4.48 -11.35
N VAL A 180 -26.53 -5.79 -11.51
CA VAL A 180 -25.31 -6.40 -12.06
C VAL A 180 -25.08 -5.87 -13.48
N ASN A 181 -23.92 -5.29 -13.69
CA ASN A 181 -23.42 -4.84 -14.99
C ASN A 181 -22.35 -5.82 -15.48
N THR A 182 -22.45 -6.28 -16.72
CA THR A 182 -21.48 -7.17 -17.38
C THR A 182 -21.02 -6.59 -18.72
N ALA A 183 -21.15 -5.28 -18.91
CA ALA A 183 -20.87 -4.56 -20.16
C ALA A 183 -19.86 -3.43 -19.93
N TYR A 184 -18.80 -3.70 -19.17
CA TYR A 184 -17.72 -2.73 -18.97
C TYR A 184 -16.78 -2.69 -20.18
N PHE A 185 -16.25 -1.52 -20.47
CA PHE A 185 -15.20 -1.30 -21.45
C PHE A 185 -14.04 -0.57 -20.82
N THR A 186 -12.83 -1.00 -21.17
CA THR A 186 -11.61 -0.32 -20.74
C THR A 186 -11.59 1.13 -21.22
N THR A 187 -11.27 2.05 -20.34
CA THR A 187 -11.13 3.49 -20.60
C THR A 187 -9.66 3.91 -20.43
N GLN A 188 -9.19 4.78 -21.29
CA GLN A 188 -7.81 5.28 -21.22
C GLN A 188 -7.51 5.92 -19.86
N ARG A 189 -6.36 5.59 -19.28
CA ARG A 189 -5.84 6.16 -18.04
C ARG A 189 -5.94 7.69 -17.98
N MET A 190 -5.59 8.38 -19.06
CA MET A 190 -5.63 9.85 -19.11
C MET A 190 -7.04 10.41 -19.01
N VAL A 191 -8.04 9.74 -19.54
CA VAL A 191 -9.46 10.13 -19.41
C VAL A 191 -9.91 10.00 -17.95
N ILE A 192 -9.50 8.92 -17.29
CA ILE A 192 -9.77 8.68 -15.87
C ILE A 192 -9.11 9.76 -15.01
N LEU A 193 -7.81 10.02 -15.20
CA LEU A 193 -7.08 11.04 -14.45
C LEU A 193 -7.70 12.44 -14.62
N LYS A 194 -8.15 12.80 -15.84
CA LYS A 194 -8.85 14.07 -16.06
C LYS A 194 -10.14 14.19 -15.25
N GLN A 195 -10.90 13.10 -15.12
CA GLN A 195 -12.09 13.09 -14.28
C GLN A 195 -11.71 13.20 -12.79
N MET A 196 -10.65 12.51 -12.36
CA MET A 196 -10.18 12.58 -10.97
C MET A 196 -9.66 13.97 -10.61
N LYS A 197 -9.01 14.67 -11.55
CA LYS A 197 -8.65 16.08 -11.39
C LYS A 197 -9.89 16.94 -11.12
N THR A 198 -10.95 16.76 -11.91
CA THR A 198 -12.22 17.49 -11.70
C THR A 198 -12.83 17.20 -10.33
N ASP A 199 -12.84 15.92 -9.89
CA ASP A 199 -13.32 15.54 -8.57
C ASP A 199 -12.52 16.21 -7.44
N LEU A 200 -11.19 16.29 -7.59
CA LEU A 200 -10.29 16.89 -6.60
C LEU A 200 -10.35 18.43 -6.62
N GLU A 201 -10.56 19.07 -7.78
CA GLU A 201 -10.77 20.51 -7.88
C GLU A 201 -12.03 20.93 -7.11
N PHE A 202 -13.10 20.12 -7.14
CA PHE A 202 -14.26 20.33 -6.28
C PHE A 202 -13.90 20.08 -4.80
N ALA A 203 -13.14 19.01 -4.52
CA ALA A 203 -12.78 18.66 -3.16
C ALA A 203 -11.97 19.77 -2.47
N VAL A 204 -10.97 20.36 -3.13
CA VAL A 204 -10.15 21.43 -2.53
C VAL A 204 -10.92 22.73 -2.30
N GLN A 205 -12.05 22.93 -2.99
CA GLN A 205 -12.91 24.10 -2.76
C GLN A 205 -13.78 23.95 -1.50
N HIS A 206 -14.18 22.72 -1.15
CA HIS A 206 -15.20 22.48 -0.13
C HIS A 206 -14.69 21.75 1.12
N LEU A 207 -13.50 21.11 1.06
CA LEU A 207 -12.86 20.55 2.25
C LEU A 207 -12.22 21.64 3.11
N THR A 208 -12.07 21.35 4.39
CA THR A 208 -11.40 22.22 5.37
C THR A 208 -10.13 21.55 5.91
N ASP A 209 -9.24 22.36 6.48
CA ASP A 209 -8.08 21.85 7.20
C ASP A 209 -8.51 21.50 8.63
N ALA A 210 -9.05 20.30 8.79
CA ALA A 210 -9.56 19.82 10.06
C ALA A 210 -8.43 19.41 11.01
N ASN A 211 -8.64 19.57 12.30
CA ASN A 211 -7.74 19.05 13.35
C ASN A 211 -7.85 17.53 13.54
N ASP A 212 -8.93 16.90 13.05
CA ASP A 212 -9.10 15.45 13.09
C ASP A 212 -8.32 14.80 11.94
N LYS A 213 -7.20 14.20 12.28
CA LYS A 213 -6.28 13.56 11.32
C LYS A 213 -6.83 12.28 10.70
N GLY A 214 -7.89 11.70 11.25
CA GLY A 214 -8.60 10.53 10.71
C GLY A 214 -9.61 10.86 9.62
N THR A 215 -9.82 12.14 9.31
CA THR A 215 -10.69 12.61 8.23
C THR A 215 -9.88 13.23 7.09
N VAL A 216 -10.48 13.28 5.90
CA VAL A 216 -9.83 13.89 4.73
C VAL A 216 -9.77 15.40 4.92
N SER A 217 -8.56 15.95 4.97
CA SER A 217 -8.31 17.38 5.04
C SER A 217 -8.22 18.03 3.65
N LYS A 218 -8.36 19.36 3.59
CA LYS A 218 -8.10 20.15 2.38
C LYS A 218 -6.66 19.96 1.90
N GLY A 219 -5.69 19.91 2.85
CA GLY A 219 -4.29 19.62 2.54
C GLY A 219 -4.09 18.24 1.93
N ALA A 220 -4.83 17.21 2.37
CA ALA A 220 -4.79 15.87 1.76
C ALA A 220 -5.35 15.88 0.32
N ALA A 221 -6.40 16.66 0.07
CA ALA A 221 -6.95 16.79 -1.28
C ALA A 221 -5.99 17.52 -2.25
N TYR A 222 -5.34 18.60 -1.82
CA TYR A 222 -4.29 19.26 -2.61
C TYR A 222 -3.09 18.34 -2.84
N HIS A 223 -2.70 17.55 -1.84
CA HIS A 223 -1.62 16.57 -1.99
C HIS A 223 -1.95 15.53 -3.08
N LEU A 224 -3.17 14.96 -3.06
CA LEU A 224 -3.60 14.00 -4.07
C LEU A 224 -3.76 14.68 -5.45
N LEU A 225 -4.26 15.92 -5.50
CA LEU A 225 -4.33 16.71 -6.73
C LEU A 225 -2.94 16.93 -7.34
N THR A 226 -1.93 17.22 -6.51
CA THR A 226 -0.52 17.29 -6.94
C THR A 226 -0.07 16.00 -7.62
N LYS A 227 -0.40 14.84 -7.05
CA LYS A 227 -0.06 13.53 -7.64
C LYS A 227 -0.77 13.30 -8.99
N VAL A 228 -2.04 13.68 -9.10
CA VAL A 228 -2.82 13.57 -10.33
C VAL A 228 -2.28 14.52 -11.40
N ASP A 229 -1.97 15.78 -11.05
CA ASP A 229 -1.39 16.76 -11.96
C ASP A 229 -0.02 16.30 -12.49
N LEU A 230 0.85 15.77 -11.62
CA LEU A 230 2.12 15.14 -12.02
C LEU A 230 1.87 13.99 -13.01
N ALA A 231 0.92 13.09 -12.70
CA ALA A 231 0.59 11.94 -13.53
C ALA A 231 0.05 12.33 -14.92
N MET A 232 -0.51 13.53 -15.04
CA MET A 232 -1.00 14.12 -16.29
C MET A 232 0.06 14.95 -17.04
N GLY A 233 1.24 15.19 -16.43
CA GLY A 233 2.27 16.08 -16.99
C GLY A 233 1.96 17.58 -16.81
N LEU A 234 1.01 17.92 -15.93
CA LEU A 234 0.60 19.30 -15.62
C LEU A 234 1.47 19.86 -14.49
N PHE A 235 2.76 20.07 -14.78
CA PHE A 235 3.75 20.38 -13.75
C PHE A 235 3.53 21.73 -13.06
N ASP A 236 2.99 22.74 -13.76
CA ASP A 236 2.65 24.04 -13.16
C ASP A 236 1.46 23.92 -12.19
N ASP A 237 0.46 23.14 -12.55
CA ASP A 237 -0.69 22.85 -11.67
C ASP A 237 -0.21 22.08 -10.43
N ALA A 238 0.68 21.11 -10.61
CA ALA A 238 1.28 20.35 -9.50
C ALA A 238 2.07 21.24 -8.53
N ILE A 239 2.85 22.21 -9.04
CA ILE A 239 3.54 23.21 -8.22
C ILE A 239 2.52 24.08 -7.46
N THR A 240 1.45 24.49 -8.11
CA THR A 240 0.40 25.32 -7.48
C THR A 240 -0.32 24.56 -6.38
N ALA A 241 -0.75 23.33 -6.66
CA ALA A 241 -1.44 22.49 -5.69
C ALA A 241 -0.56 22.16 -4.48
N SER A 242 0.69 21.73 -4.70
CA SER A 242 1.64 21.44 -3.61
C SER A 242 2.00 22.68 -2.79
N SER A 243 2.13 23.84 -3.44
CA SER A 243 2.38 25.11 -2.75
C SER A 243 1.20 25.52 -1.86
N SER A 244 -0.04 25.19 -2.24
CA SER A 244 -1.21 25.41 -1.38
C SER A 244 -1.15 24.62 -0.08
N VAL A 245 -0.56 23.43 -0.08
CA VAL A 245 -0.31 22.65 1.15
C VAL A 245 0.84 23.27 1.95
N ILE A 246 1.98 23.54 1.31
CA ILE A 246 3.22 23.99 1.97
C ILE A 246 3.05 25.37 2.61
N ASN A 247 2.28 26.26 1.99
CA ASN A 247 1.96 27.59 2.49
C ASN A 247 0.73 27.61 3.42
N GLY A 248 0.10 26.46 3.65
CA GLY A 248 -1.04 26.28 4.54
C GLY A 248 -0.64 26.10 6.00
N PRO A 249 -1.54 25.56 6.84
CA PRO A 249 -1.31 25.41 8.28
C PRO A 249 -0.40 24.23 8.64
N TYR A 250 0.24 23.60 7.67
CA TYR A 250 1.07 22.41 7.84
C TYR A 250 2.55 22.78 7.92
N HIS A 251 3.28 22.13 8.82
CA HIS A 251 4.73 22.36 9.02
C HIS A 251 5.44 21.04 9.28
N LEU A 252 6.70 20.92 8.82
CA LEU A 252 7.56 19.79 9.17
C LEU A 252 7.84 19.81 10.68
N MET A 253 7.76 18.65 11.30
CA MET A 253 8.07 18.51 12.72
C MET A 253 9.59 18.57 12.92
N THR A 254 10.09 19.64 13.50
CA THR A 254 11.52 19.89 13.71
C THR A 254 11.94 19.79 15.18
N THR A 255 10.99 19.80 16.11
CA THR A 255 11.20 19.71 17.56
C THR A 255 10.53 18.47 18.14
N ARG A 256 11.03 18.01 19.28
CA ARG A 256 10.46 16.88 20.03
C ARG A 256 9.01 17.15 20.41
N PHE A 257 8.14 16.13 20.31
CA PHE A 257 6.72 16.23 20.62
C PHE A 257 6.11 14.89 21.04
N GLY A 258 4.91 14.96 21.63
CA GLY A 258 4.12 13.79 21.96
C GLY A 258 4.60 13.04 23.20
N VAL A 259 4.21 11.76 23.29
CA VAL A 259 4.26 10.99 24.56
C VAL A 259 5.66 10.68 25.07
N VAL A 260 6.68 10.66 24.20
CA VAL A 260 8.07 10.36 24.57
C VAL A 260 9.03 11.54 24.34
N ALA A 261 8.50 12.76 24.25
CA ALA A 261 9.31 13.96 23.99
C ALA A 261 10.43 14.19 25.04
N ASN A 262 10.25 13.70 26.25
CA ASN A 262 11.21 13.84 27.35
C ASN A 262 12.31 12.75 27.34
N ASP A 263 12.23 11.73 26.48
CA ASP A 263 13.27 10.71 26.35
C ASP A 263 14.45 11.27 25.54
N LEU A 264 15.51 11.65 26.25
CA LEU A 264 16.72 12.24 25.64
C LEU A 264 17.52 11.27 24.77
N SER A 265 17.24 9.97 24.83
CA SER A 265 17.84 8.96 23.94
C SER A 265 17.21 8.93 22.55
N ARG A 266 16.14 9.69 22.33
CA ARG A 266 15.35 9.73 21.10
C ARG A 266 15.40 11.11 20.44
N ASN A 267 14.92 11.22 19.22
CA ASN A 267 14.88 12.45 18.44
C ASN A 267 13.52 12.65 17.75
N VAL A 268 13.36 13.76 17.04
CA VAL A 268 12.10 14.11 16.37
C VAL A 268 11.63 13.05 15.35
N ILE A 269 12.55 12.35 14.69
CA ILE A 269 12.21 11.28 13.74
C ILE A 269 11.55 10.11 14.47
N TRP A 270 12.02 9.78 15.66
CA TRP A 270 11.39 8.78 16.52
C TRP A 270 9.98 9.22 16.91
N ASP A 271 9.82 10.45 17.39
CA ASP A 271 8.52 10.98 17.83
C ASP A 271 7.50 10.97 16.68
N LEU A 272 7.93 11.38 15.48
CA LEU A 272 7.06 11.45 14.30
C LEU A 272 6.40 10.09 13.97
N HIS A 273 7.09 8.99 14.24
CA HIS A 273 6.62 7.67 13.88
C HIS A 273 6.04 6.86 15.06
N ARG A 274 5.95 7.45 16.26
CA ARG A 274 5.27 6.78 17.36
C ARG A 274 3.78 6.60 17.06
N PRO A 275 3.23 5.40 17.28
CA PRO A 275 1.80 5.14 17.09
C PRO A 275 0.91 6.21 17.69
N GLU A 276 1.21 6.60 18.92
CA GLU A 276 0.44 7.54 19.72
C GLU A 276 0.52 8.99 19.20
N ASN A 277 1.54 9.32 18.44
CA ASN A 277 1.83 10.70 18.02
C ASN A 277 1.30 11.03 16.61
N LYS A 278 1.04 10.01 15.77
CA LYS A 278 0.70 10.23 14.35
C LYS A 278 -0.54 11.08 14.15
N ALA A 279 -1.58 10.85 14.95
CA ALA A 279 -2.84 11.57 14.84
C ALA A 279 -3.04 12.66 15.91
N LEU A 280 -2.00 13.05 16.64
CA LEU A 280 -2.10 14.20 17.54
C LEU A 280 -2.39 15.49 16.76
N ALA A 281 -3.24 16.35 17.32
CA ALA A 281 -3.49 17.68 16.74
C ALA A 281 -2.22 18.50 16.56
N GLY A 282 -1.26 18.38 17.50
CA GLY A 282 0.06 19.02 17.41
C GLY A 282 1.00 18.45 16.37
N ASN A 283 0.67 17.34 15.73
CA ASN A 283 1.43 16.82 14.59
C ASN A 283 1.03 17.58 13.32
N THR A 284 1.70 18.69 13.07
CA THR A 284 1.42 19.56 11.92
C THR A 284 1.90 18.99 10.58
N GLU A 285 2.69 17.92 10.60
CA GLU A 285 3.16 17.26 9.38
C GLU A 285 2.13 16.28 8.79
N ALA A 286 1.22 15.74 9.60
CA ALA A 286 0.19 14.79 9.18
C ALA A 286 -0.90 15.48 8.36
N LEU A 287 -1.11 15.05 7.10
CA LEU A 287 -2.18 15.52 6.21
C LEU A 287 -3.40 14.61 6.26
N TYR A 288 -3.18 13.29 6.22
CA TYR A 288 -4.20 12.26 6.31
C TYR A 288 -3.64 11.01 6.97
N VAL A 289 -4.36 10.49 7.96
CA VAL A 289 -3.96 9.33 8.77
C VAL A 289 -5.08 8.31 8.79
N VAL A 290 -4.74 7.05 8.57
CA VAL A 290 -5.63 5.93 8.87
C VAL A 290 -5.57 5.65 10.36
N LEU A 291 -6.70 5.76 11.04
CA LEU A 291 -6.81 5.45 12.47
C LEU A 291 -7.09 3.96 12.65
N ASP A 292 -6.29 3.28 13.47
CA ASP A 292 -6.54 1.90 13.89
C ASP A 292 -6.11 1.72 15.33
N ARG A 293 -7.05 1.86 16.25
CA ARG A 293 -6.84 1.77 17.69
C ARG A 293 -7.79 0.75 18.28
N GLU A 294 -7.33 -0.01 19.25
CA GLU A 294 -8.15 -1.02 19.96
C GLU A 294 -9.45 -0.45 20.53
N THR A 295 -9.40 0.80 20.96
CA THR A 295 -10.55 1.49 21.58
C THR A 295 -11.57 2.02 20.57
N LEU A 296 -11.30 1.90 19.26
CA LEU A 296 -12.21 2.35 18.20
C LEU A 296 -13.03 1.18 17.69
N ASP A 297 -14.31 1.41 17.46
CA ASP A 297 -15.17 0.46 16.75
C ASP A 297 -14.60 0.13 15.38
N GLY A 298 -14.61 -1.15 15.03
CA GLY A 298 -14.04 -1.63 13.77
C GLY A 298 -12.51 -1.67 13.74
N ALA A 299 -11.83 -1.67 14.89
CA ALA A 299 -10.40 -1.93 14.96
C ALA A 299 -10.04 -3.25 14.28
N THR A 300 -8.92 -3.26 13.55
CA THR A 300 -8.47 -4.45 12.82
C THR A 300 -8.02 -5.53 13.82
N PRO A 301 -8.56 -6.76 13.78
CA PRO A 301 -8.25 -7.79 14.78
C PRO A 301 -6.75 -8.12 14.92
N SER A 302 -5.99 -8.07 13.83
CA SER A 302 -4.55 -8.32 13.81
C SER A 302 -3.70 -7.05 13.80
N GLY A 303 -4.33 -5.87 13.76
CA GLY A 303 -3.65 -4.57 13.69
C GLY A 303 -2.68 -4.42 12.52
N SER A 304 -1.72 -3.53 12.66
CA SER A 304 -0.63 -3.36 11.71
C SER A 304 0.37 -4.51 11.83
N GLN A 305 0.69 -5.13 10.72
CA GLN A 305 1.70 -6.19 10.63
C GLN A 305 3.05 -5.69 10.06
N VAL A 306 3.26 -4.37 10.02
CA VAL A 306 4.50 -3.79 9.49
C VAL A 306 5.72 -4.30 10.25
N MET A 307 5.67 -4.37 11.56
CA MET A 307 6.75 -4.94 12.37
C MET A 307 7.03 -6.39 12.00
N ARG A 308 6.00 -7.22 11.94
CA ARG A 308 6.12 -8.64 11.59
C ARG A 308 6.70 -8.83 10.19
N ASN A 309 6.23 -8.08 9.20
CA ASN A 309 6.63 -8.23 7.81
C ASN A 309 8.01 -7.65 7.51
N CYS A 310 8.35 -6.49 8.08
CA CYS A 310 9.51 -5.68 7.69
C CYS A 310 10.74 -5.81 8.60
N VAL A 311 10.61 -6.48 9.76
CA VAL A 311 11.74 -6.78 10.64
C VAL A 311 12.28 -8.17 10.29
N PRO A 312 13.63 -8.36 10.27
CA PRO A 312 14.23 -9.66 9.98
C PRO A 312 13.69 -10.79 10.89
N MET A 313 13.71 -12.02 10.39
CA MET A 313 13.42 -13.20 11.22
C MET A 313 14.62 -13.54 12.10
N TRP A 314 15.06 -12.59 12.93
CA TRP A 314 16.27 -12.69 13.74
C TRP A 314 16.23 -13.80 14.80
N HIS A 315 15.05 -14.25 15.21
CA HIS A 315 14.86 -15.36 16.16
C HIS A 315 14.94 -16.76 15.50
N ASN A 316 15.31 -16.82 14.22
CA ASN A 316 15.46 -18.09 13.53
C ASN A 316 16.62 -18.92 14.13
N GLY A 317 16.39 -20.21 14.40
CA GLY A 317 17.41 -21.13 14.90
C GLY A 317 18.63 -21.31 13.97
N THR A 318 18.61 -20.72 12.77
CA THR A 318 19.77 -20.70 11.86
C THR A 318 20.83 -19.66 12.26
N ILE A 319 20.54 -18.74 13.18
CA ILE A 319 21.53 -17.81 13.74
C ILE A 319 22.33 -18.53 14.81
N LEU A 320 23.51 -18.99 14.41
CA LEU A 320 24.38 -19.82 15.24
C LEU A 320 25.49 -18.99 15.87
N THR A 321 25.98 -19.44 17.05
CA THR A 321 27.19 -18.89 17.67
C THR A 321 28.43 -19.23 16.82
N PRO A 322 29.41 -18.34 16.70
CA PRO A 322 30.65 -18.60 15.95
C PRO A 322 31.52 -19.72 16.55
N GLY A 323 31.45 -19.92 17.86
CA GLY A 323 32.24 -20.95 18.55
C GLY A 323 31.71 -22.36 18.33
N ALA A 324 30.73 -22.75 19.11
CA ALA A 324 30.21 -24.11 19.08
C ALA A 324 29.06 -24.35 18.08
N HIS A 325 28.74 -23.34 17.22
CA HIS A 325 27.66 -23.41 16.20
C HIS A 325 26.29 -23.81 16.79
N LYS A 326 25.95 -23.25 17.94
CA LYS A 326 24.68 -23.49 18.62
C LYS A 326 23.66 -22.42 18.30
N PRO A 327 22.34 -22.75 18.26
CA PRO A 327 21.30 -21.74 18.13
C PRO A 327 21.42 -20.68 19.23
N GLY A 328 21.79 -19.45 18.82
CA GLY A 328 22.23 -18.41 19.74
C GLY A 328 21.14 -17.44 20.18
N ILE A 329 19.94 -17.50 19.58
CA ILE A 329 18.88 -16.51 19.79
C ILE A 329 17.62 -17.15 20.36
N SER A 330 16.99 -16.45 21.30
CA SER A 330 15.65 -16.71 21.83
C SER A 330 14.76 -15.49 21.63
N ASP A 331 13.50 -15.70 21.26
CA ASP A 331 12.48 -14.64 21.12
C ASP A 331 11.61 -14.46 22.37
N LYS A 332 11.91 -15.19 23.45
CA LYS A 332 11.15 -15.11 24.70
C LYS A 332 11.34 -13.76 25.38
N VAL A 333 10.23 -13.18 25.82
CA VAL A 333 10.22 -11.89 26.54
C VAL A 333 10.78 -11.98 27.97
N THR A 334 10.94 -13.20 28.49
CA THR A 334 11.45 -13.47 29.84
C THR A 334 12.97 -13.66 29.91
N GLU A 335 13.67 -13.56 28.77
CA GLU A 335 15.11 -13.69 28.74
C GLU A 335 15.80 -12.49 29.44
N GLU A 336 17.02 -12.67 29.89
CA GLU A 336 17.85 -11.60 30.49
C GLU A 336 18.06 -10.43 29.49
N PHE A 337 18.20 -10.75 28.20
CA PHE A 337 18.18 -9.78 27.11
C PHE A 337 16.88 -9.99 26.32
N PRO A 338 15.77 -9.30 26.64
CA PRO A 338 14.47 -9.52 26.02
C PRO A 338 14.38 -8.77 24.68
N LEU A 339 15.11 -9.23 23.66
CA LEU A 339 15.26 -8.57 22.35
C LEU A 339 13.92 -8.27 21.69
N THR A 340 12.93 -9.14 21.89
CA THR A 340 11.58 -8.92 21.34
C THR A 340 10.90 -7.69 21.92
N LEU A 341 11.08 -7.41 23.22
CA LEU A 341 10.54 -6.21 23.85
C LEU A 341 11.28 -4.94 23.41
N TRP A 342 12.58 -5.05 23.11
CA TRP A 342 13.41 -3.91 22.74
C TRP A 342 13.28 -3.55 21.26
N TYR A 343 13.20 -4.54 20.39
CA TYR A 343 13.39 -4.36 18.94
C TYR A 343 12.22 -4.86 18.09
N GLY A 344 11.23 -5.50 18.70
CA GLY A 344 10.12 -6.13 18.02
C GLY A 344 10.48 -7.50 17.44
N ARG A 345 9.47 -8.25 16.98
CA ARG A 345 9.62 -9.60 16.43
C ARG A 345 9.15 -9.65 14.98
N GLY A 346 10.08 -9.82 14.07
CA GLY A 346 9.80 -9.97 12.65
C GLY A 346 9.80 -11.42 12.18
N ILE A 347 9.25 -11.65 11.00
CA ILE A 347 9.36 -12.90 10.24
C ILE A 347 9.96 -12.69 8.86
N GLY A 348 10.40 -11.46 8.55
CA GLY A 348 11.16 -11.13 7.35
C GLY A 348 10.43 -11.47 6.04
N ARG A 349 9.12 -11.19 5.93
CA ARG A 349 8.40 -11.36 4.66
C ARG A 349 8.83 -10.33 3.62
N LEU A 350 9.15 -9.11 4.04
CA LEU A 350 9.78 -8.09 3.21
C LEU A 350 11.28 -8.02 3.51
N ARG A 351 12.05 -8.32 2.50
CA ARG A 351 13.51 -8.18 2.52
C ARG A 351 13.89 -6.85 1.85
N GLY A 352 14.31 -5.86 2.64
CA GLY A 352 14.86 -4.62 2.10
C GLY A 352 16.12 -4.88 1.28
N THR A 353 16.23 -4.26 0.10
CA THR A 353 17.42 -4.39 -0.75
C THR A 353 18.67 -3.76 -0.09
N PRO A 354 19.88 -4.17 -0.45
CA PRO A 354 21.11 -3.48 -0.03
C PRO A 354 21.11 -1.98 -0.39
N TYR A 355 20.50 -1.61 -1.52
CA TYR A 355 20.27 -0.21 -1.87
C TYR A 355 19.48 0.52 -0.77
N ALA A 356 18.32 -0.02 -0.37
CA ALA A 356 17.45 0.62 0.61
C ALA A 356 18.00 0.60 2.04
N THR A 357 18.75 -0.45 2.41
CA THR A 357 19.17 -0.67 3.79
C THR A 357 20.62 -0.26 4.07
N LYS A 358 21.46 -0.06 3.05
CA LYS A 358 22.88 0.22 3.20
C LYS A 358 23.40 1.31 2.26
N TYR A 359 23.26 1.14 0.94
CA TYR A 359 24.03 1.95 0.00
C TYR A 359 23.54 3.39 -0.12
N ILE A 360 22.26 3.64 0.14
CA ILE A 360 21.68 4.98 0.11
C ILE A 360 22.12 5.84 1.31
N TRP A 361 22.59 5.21 2.40
CA TRP A 361 22.96 5.85 3.66
C TRP A 361 24.44 6.16 3.69
N THR A 362 24.82 7.26 3.06
CA THR A 362 26.22 7.72 2.98
C THR A 362 26.55 8.85 3.96
N ASP A 363 25.53 9.34 4.69
CA ASP A 363 25.62 10.47 5.60
C ASP A 363 25.39 10.01 7.04
N ASN A 364 26.42 10.16 7.87
CA ASN A 364 26.40 9.73 9.28
C ASN A 364 25.62 10.71 10.20
N THR A 365 25.21 11.88 9.70
CA THR A 365 24.45 12.88 10.47
C THR A 365 22.94 12.70 10.31
N ASP A 366 22.51 11.92 9.33
CA ASP A 366 21.08 11.70 9.03
C ASP A 366 20.38 10.96 10.17
N LEU A 367 19.50 11.67 10.89
CA LEU A 367 18.76 11.12 12.02
C LEU A 367 17.88 9.91 11.65
N ARG A 368 17.49 9.78 10.40
CA ARG A 368 16.69 8.63 9.93
C ARG A 368 17.48 7.32 9.97
N HIS A 369 18.81 7.41 9.91
CA HIS A 369 19.70 6.25 9.98
C HIS A 369 20.58 6.26 11.25
N ALA A 370 20.33 7.16 12.20
CA ALA A 370 21.06 7.25 13.44
C ALA A 370 20.86 5.99 14.32
N PRO A 371 21.82 5.65 15.18
CA PRO A 371 21.67 4.59 16.17
C PRO A 371 20.38 4.75 16.99
N GLY A 372 19.66 3.66 17.20
CA GLY A 372 18.35 3.65 17.87
C GLY A 372 17.15 3.96 16.98
N ASN A 373 17.33 4.73 15.90
CA ASN A 373 16.33 4.86 14.83
C ASN A 373 16.45 3.73 13.82
N TRP A 374 17.67 3.43 13.41
CA TRP A 374 17.96 2.31 12.51
C TRP A 374 18.61 1.18 13.28
N MET A 375 18.20 -0.05 13.00
CA MET A 375 18.76 -1.25 13.60
C MET A 375 19.42 -2.12 12.54
N ASN A 376 20.52 -2.77 12.95
CA ASN A 376 21.17 -3.82 12.18
C ASN A 376 21.23 -5.10 13.01
N MET A 377 21.41 -6.22 12.37
CA MET A 377 21.54 -7.51 13.07
C MET A 377 22.68 -7.51 14.08
N THR A 378 23.75 -6.77 13.79
CA THR A 378 24.90 -6.61 14.70
C THR A 378 24.62 -5.77 15.95
N ASP A 379 23.46 -5.15 16.07
CA ASP A 379 23.03 -4.43 17.28
C ASP A 379 22.39 -5.38 18.31
N LEU A 380 21.93 -6.56 17.85
CA LEU A 380 21.40 -7.62 18.69
C LEU A 380 22.51 -8.40 19.39
N VAL A 381 22.14 -9.14 20.42
CA VAL A 381 23.08 -9.99 21.19
C VAL A 381 22.61 -11.45 21.20
N TYR A 382 23.55 -12.37 21.36
CA TYR A 382 23.24 -13.77 21.63
C TYR A 382 22.60 -13.89 23.01
N ASN A 383 21.31 -14.28 23.07
CA ASN A 383 20.52 -14.27 24.31
C ASN A 383 19.89 -15.62 24.67
N SER A 384 20.15 -16.68 23.90
CA SER A 384 19.58 -18.01 24.19
C SER A 384 20.18 -18.58 25.49
N PRO A 385 19.37 -18.89 26.50
CA PRO A 385 19.89 -19.48 27.75
C PRO A 385 20.70 -20.76 27.55
N ALA A 386 20.38 -21.54 26.52
CA ALA A 386 21.08 -22.79 26.23
C ALA A 386 22.57 -22.59 25.94
N ILE A 387 22.97 -21.43 25.41
CA ILE A 387 24.38 -21.19 25.11
C ILE A 387 25.20 -20.83 26.36
N LYS A 388 24.57 -20.50 27.50
CA LYS A 388 25.30 -20.30 28.76
C LYS A 388 26.11 -21.53 29.15
N THR A 389 25.66 -22.72 28.73
CA THR A 389 26.37 -23.99 28.97
C THR A 389 27.11 -24.47 27.73
N SER A 390 26.48 -24.35 26.52
CA SER A 390 27.03 -24.97 25.31
C SER A 390 28.05 -24.12 24.56
N ASP A 391 28.04 -22.77 24.77
CA ASP A 391 28.97 -21.81 24.15
C ASP A 391 29.04 -20.51 24.97
N PRO A 392 29.46 -20.56 26.26
CA PRO A 392 29.31 -19.44 27.20
C PRO A 392 30.05 -18.17 26.79
N ALA A 393 31.08 -18.27 25.98
CA ALA A 393 31.86 -17.14 25.51
C ALA A 393 31.04 -16.14 24.65
N TRP A 394 29.92 -16.58 24.10
CA TRP A 394 29.08 -15.79 23.21
C TRP A 394 27.82 -15.22 23.86
N TYR A 395 27.43 -15.69 25.02
CA TYR A 395 26.25 -15.16 25.70
C TYR A 395 26.41 -13.65 26.01
N GLY A 396 25.44 -12.82 25.61
CA GLY A 396 25.47 -11.37 25.75
C GLY A 396 26.39 -10.65 24.77
N LYS A 397 27.13 -11.34 23.91
CA LYS A 397 27.94 -10.73 22.84
C LYS A 397 27.09 -10.35 21.66
N LYS A 398 27.48 -9.27 20.95
CA LYS A 398 26.82 -8.85 19.71
C LYS A 398 26.84 -9.94 18.66
N LEU A 399 25.75 -10.00 17.86
CA LEU A 399 25.68 -10.95 16.75
C LEU A 399 26.77 -10.66 15.72
N VAL A 400 27.35 -11.73 15.20
CA VAL A 400 28.24 -11.67 14.03
C VAL A 400 27.66 -12.56 12.94
N GLN A 401 27.74 -12.10 11.69
CA GLN A 401 27.35 -12.89 10.56
C GLN A 401 28.35 -14.03 10.38
N TYR A 402 27.95 -15.22 10.79
CA TYR A 402 28.78 -16.41 10.63
C TYR A 402 28.48 -17.08 9.29
N THR A 403 29.49 -17.14 8.43
CA THR A 403 29.44 -17.88 7.16
C THR A 403 30.71 -18.72 7.07
N PRO A 404 30.60 -20.08 7.08
CA PRO A 404 31.80 -20.93 7.09
C PRO A 404 32.70 -20.74 5.87
N ASP A 405 32.10 -20.41 4.72
CA ASP A 405 32.81 -20.52 3.44
C ASP A 405 33.03 -19.17 2.75
N ASN A 406 32.32 -18.11 3.13
CA ASN A 406 32.50 -16.79 2.54
C ASN A 406 31.82 -15.67 3.36
N VAL A 407 32.59 -14.92 4.11
CA VAL A 407 32.14 -13.77 4.92
C VAL A 407 31.64 -12.58 4.08
N ASN A 408 31.93 -12.56 2.77
CA ASN A 408 31.61 -11.45 1.88
C ASN A 408 30.32 -11.66 1.07
N GLN A 409 29.65 -12.80 1.19
CA GLN A 409 28.38 -13.01 0.48
C GLN A 409 27.26 -12.16 1.11
N VAL A 410 26.64 -11.36 0.29
CA VAL A 410 25.52 -10.49 0.72
C VAL A 410 24.25 -11.30 0.93
N PHE A 411 24.10 -12.37 0.16
CA PHE A 411 22.96 -13.27 0.18
C PHE A 411 23.42 -14.71 0.33
N LEU A 412 22.98 -15.36 1.40
CA LEU A 412 23.17 -16.79 1.63
C LEU A 412 21.81 -17.46 1.70
N ASN A 413 21.70 -18.58 1.01
CA ASN A 413 20.59 -19.52 1.12
C ASN A 413 21.04 -20.75 1.94
N GLY A 414 20.14 -21.64 2.29
CA GLY A 414 20.44 -22.84 3.08
C GLY A 414 20.21 -22.68 4.58
N PRO A 415 20.79 -23.53 5.42
CA PRO A 415 20.55 -23.52 6.86
C PRO A 415 20.88 -22.20 7.56
N ARG A 416 21.59 -21.31 6.87
CA ARG A 416 21.99 -19.98 7.36
C ARG A 416 21.44 -18.89 6.45
N ASP A 417 20.18 -18.95 6.20
CA ASP A 417 19.46 -18.04 5.33
C ASP A 417 19.60 -16.58 5.79
N THR A 418 20.44 -15.81 5.10
CA THR A 418 20.64 -14.38 5.34
C THR A 418 19.65 -13.52 4.58
N ILE A 419 18.93 -14.06 3.60
CA ILE A 419 17.91 -13.30 2.88
C ILE A 419 16.80 -12.92 3.85
N ARG A 420 16.29 -13.87 4.62
CA ARG A 420 15.21 -13.66 5.57
C ARG A 420 15.65 -13.12 6.92
N THR A 421 16.90 -13.39 7.31
CA THR A 421 17.36 -13.19 8.70
C THR A 421 18.37 -12.06 8.87
N TRP A 422 19.07 -11.60 7.82
CA TRP A 422 20.20 -10.70 7.99
C TRP A 422 20.12 -9.44 7.15
N PHE A 423 19.41 -8.41 7.66
CA PHE A 423 19.33 -7.09 7.06
C PHE A 423 19.02 -6.01 8.11
N GLY A 424 19.32 -4.74 7.78
CA GLY A 424 18.96 -3.59 8.62
C GLY A 424 17.52 -3.13 8.36
N TRP A 425 16.90 -2.46 9.36
CA TRP A 425 15.52 -1.97 9.28
C TRP A 425 15.31 -0.65 10.01
N PRO A 426 14.33 0.18 9.58
CA PRO A 426 13.98 1.44 10.23
C PRO A 426 13.17 1.17 11.50
N HIS A 427 13.84 0.96 12.62
CA HIS A 427 13.22 0.64 13.88
C HIS A 427 12.15 1.66 14.31
N TYR A 428 12.43 2.95 14.09
CA TYR A 428 11.50 4.03 14.40
C TYR A 428 10.15 3.93 13.67
N LYS A 429 10.11 3.31 12.47
CA LYS A 429 8.87 3.10 11.70
C LYS A 429 8.18 1.78 12.00
N THR A 430 8.97 0.73 12.22
CA THR A 430 8.46 -0.63 12.33
C THR A 430 8.11 -1.03 13.76
N PHE A 431 8.76 -0.41 14.76
CA PHE A 431 8.52 -0.76 16.16
C PHE A 431 7.18 -0.21 16.65
N ILE A 432 6.26 -1.12 16.83
CA ILE A 432 4.97 -0.89 17.47
C ILE A 432 5.13 -1.41 18.89
N GLY A 433 5.33 -0.49 19.82
CA GLY A 433 5.65 -0.80 21.20
C GLY A 433 4.61 -1.67 21.90
N SER A 434 4.96 -2.14 23.08
CA SER A 434 4.15 -3.01 23.91
C SER A 434 2.97 -2.25 24.56
N GLY A 435 1.86 -2.10 23.86
CA GLY A 435 0.56 -1.88 24.52
C GLY A 435 0.06 -3.19 25.15
N PRO A 436 -1.04 -3.17 25.90
CA PRO A 436 -1.61 -4.38 26.53
C PRO A 436 -1.92 -5.50 25.55
N ILE A 437 -2.06 -5.20 24.26
CA ILE A 437 -2.31 -6.16 23.16
C ILE A 437 -1.01 -6.63 22.50
N ALA A 438 0.09 -5.93 22.66
CA ALA A 438 1.37 -6.30 22.07
C ALA A 438 1.88 -7.64 22.57
N VAL A 439 1.37 -8.10 23.69
CA VAL A 439 1.52 -9.48 24.18
C VAL A 439 0.23 -10.20 23.80
N ASP A 440 0.16 -10.70 22.58
CA ASP A 440 -0.90 -11.59 22.14
C ASP A 440 -1.04 -12.70 23.20
N LYS A 441 -2.23 -12.83 23.78
CA LYS A 441 -2.54 -13.86 24.77
C LYS A 441 -2.25 -15.28 24.25
N TRP A 442 -2.15 -15.43 22.93
CA TRP A 442 -1.88 -16.69 22.24
C TRP A 442 -0.41 -16.87 21.83
N TRP A 443 0.38 -15.77 21.77
CA TRP A 443 1.76 -15.81 21.32
C TRP A 443 2.62 -14.97 22.26
N SER A 444 3.50 -15.61 22.94
CA SER A 444 4.42 -14.99 23.90
C SER A 444 5.21 -13.80 23.34
N PRO A 445 5.71 -13.79 22.08
CA PRO A 445 6.36 -12.61 21.53
C PRO A 445 5.39 -11.64 20.85
N PRO A 446 5.55 -10.31 21.02
CA PRO A 446 4.77 -9.29 20.31
C PRO A 446 4.89 -9.42 18.80
N ARG A 447 3.75 -9.33 18.08
CA ARG A 447 3.71 -9.43 16.62
C ARG A 447 3.40 -8.10 15.93
N GLY A 448 3.00 -7.10 16.65
CA GLY A 448 2.40 -5.86 16.24
C GLY A 448 1.06 -5.68 16.94
N THR A 449 0.46 -4.52 16.78
CA THR A 449 -0.82 -4.16 17.38
C THR A 449 -1.51 -3.10 16.53
N ASN A 450 -2.70 -2.67 16.94
CA ASN A 450 -3.37 -1.52 16.35
C ASN A 450 -2.48 -0.28 16.43
N THR A 451 -2.38 0.46 15.35
CA THR A 451 -1.61 1.70 15.25
C THR A 451 -2.14 2.57 14.14
N ASP A 452 -2.14 3.87 14.37
CA ASP A 452 -2.40 4.83 13.31
C ASP A 452 -1.28 4.78 12.25
N TRP A 453 -1.62 5.08 10.97
CA TRP A 453 -0.66 5.08 9.88
C TRP A 453 -0.82 6.29 8.96
N TYR A 454 0.29 6.89 8.51
CA TYR A 454 0.24 7.99 7.55
C TYR A 454 -0.19 7.49 6.18
N VAL A 455 -1.23 8.10 5.61
CA VAL A 455 -1.54 8.01 4.18
C VAL A 455 -0.78 9.10 3.43
N PHE A 456 -0.85 10.32 3.95
CA PHE A 456 -0.12 11.48 3.42
C PHE A 456 0.48 12.32 4.53
N ARG A 457 1.69 12.82 4.31
CA ARG A 457 2.33 13.81 5.19
C ARG A 457 3.14 14.84 4.39
N LEU A 458 3.36 16.00 4.98
CA LEU A 458 3.92 17.17 4.34
C LEU A 458 5.31 16.95 3.70
N ALA A 459 6.16 16.09 4.29
CA ALA A 459 7.46 15.78 3.71
C ALA A 459 7.33 15.22 2.28
N GLU A 460 6.33 14.36 2.02
CA GLU A 460 6.06 13.90 0.67
C GLU A 460 5.62 15.06 -0.26
N THR A 461 4.83 16.02 0.23
CA THR A 461 4.41 17.18 -0.58
C THR A 461 5.60 18.02 -1.05
N TYR A 462 6.59 18.25 -0.17
CA TYR A 462 7.85 18.90 -0.58
C TYR A 462 8.56 18.11 -1.69
N LEU A 463 8.65 16.79 -1.56
CA LEU A 463 9.31 15.94 -2.56
C LEU A 463 8.52 15.85 -3.88
N LEU A 464 7.18 15.93 -3.86
CA LEU A 464 6.35 16.03 -5.06
C LEU A 464 6.54 17.37 -5.76
N ARG A 465 6.64 18.49 -5.02
CA ARG A 465 6.92 19.80 -5.62
C ARG A 465 8.32 19.86 -6.21
N ALA A 466 9.31 19.29 -5.50
CA ALA A 466 10.66 19.16 -6.02
C ALA A 466 10.69 18.33 -7.32
N GLU A 467 9.91 17.27 -7.41
CA GLU A 467 9.76 16.48 -8.62
C GLU A 467 9.19 17.32 -9.78
N ALA A 468 8.12 18.09 -9.52
CA ALA A 468 7.54 18.98 -10.53
C ALA A 468 8.55 20.01 -11.03
N TYR A 469 9.37 20.59 -10.15
CA TYR A 469 10.45 21.48 -10.53
C TYR A 469 11.52 20.81 -11.42
N ILE A 470 11.87 19.56 -11.14
CA ILE A 470 12.82 18.82 -11.98
C ILE A 470 12.27 18.60 -13.38
N TRP A 471 11.00 18.20 -13.52
CA TRP A 471 10.37 18.06 -14.83
C TRP A 471 10.38 19.34 -15.66
N LYS A 472 10.42 20.51 -15.00
CA LYS A 472 10.55 21.84 -15.62
C LYS A 472 11.98 22.33 -15.79
N GLY A 473 13.00 21.54 -15.40
CA GLY A 473 14.40 21.98 -15.42
C GLY A 473 14.77 23.02 -14.36
N GLN A 474 13.92 23.22 -13.35
CA GLN A 474 14.11 24.20 -12.26
C GLN A 474 14.83 23.55 -11.06
N ASN A 475 15.98 22.95 -11.31
CA ASN A 475 16.69 22.10 -10.36
C ASN A 475 17.12 22.81 -9.07
N ALA A 476 17.35 24.13 -9.11
CA ALA A 476 17.68 24.90 -7.91
C ALA A 476 16.49 24.97 -6.92
N LEU A 477 15.26 25.13 -7.44
CA LEU A 477 14.04 25.10 -6.64
C LEU A 477 13.76 23.68 -6.10
N ALA A 478 13.97 22.68 -6.93
CA ALA A 478 13.87 21.28 -6.50
C ALA A 478 14.85 20.97 -5.36
N MET A 479 16.10 21.40 -5.48
CA MET A 479 17.12 21.23 -4.43
C MET A 479 16.70 21.91 -3.13
N ALA A 480 16.10 23.09 -3.19
CA ALA A 480 15.62 23.81 -2.00
C ALA A 480 14.54 23.00 -1.25
N ASP A 481 13.56 22.44 -1.96
CA ASP A 481 12.52 21.60 -1.36
C ASP A 481 13.07 20.28 -0.78
N ILE A 482 13.97 19.61 -1.47
CA ILE A 482 14.66 18.43 -0.95
C ILE A 482 15.40 18.77 0.33
N ASN A 483 16.09 19.91 0.35
CA ASN A 483 16.87 20.37 1.50
C ASN A 483 15.99 20.72 2.71
N MET A 484 14.72 21.10 2.54
CA MET A 484 13.79 21.25 3.68
C MET A 484 13.61 19.92 4.43
N VAL A 485 13.43 18.82 3.70
CA VAL A 485 13.27 17.48 4.29
C VAL A 485 14.60 17.00 4.91
N ARG A 486 15.72 17.23 4.23
CA ARG A 486 17.05 16.86 4.70
C ARG A 486 17.44 17.64 5.95
N ALA A 487 17.18 18.94 6.00
CA ALA A 487 17.45 19.79 7.17
C ALA A 487 16.70 19.31 8.43
N ARG A 488 15.41 18.94 8.30
CA ARG A 488 14.63 18.36 9.38
C ARG A 488 15.27 17.07 9.92
N ALA A 489 15.82 16.25 9.02
CA ALA A 489 16.52 15.02 9.36
C ALA A 489 17.99 15.24 9.77
N GLN A 490 18.48 16.47 9.85
CA GLN A 490 19.88 16.84 10.10
C GLN A 490 20.85 16.18 9.11
N ALA A 491 20.38 15.81 7.93
CA ALA A 491 21.19 15.25 6.87
C ALA A 491 21.99 16.34 6.13
N GLN A 492 23.12 15.95 5.57
CA GLN A 492 23.95 16.84 4.75
C GLN A 492 23.13 17.41 3.59
N LEU A 493 23.10 18.75 3.46
CA LEU A 493 22.35 19.43 2.41
C LEU A 493 22.97 19.23 1.02
N LEU A 494 22.13 19.17 0.01
CA LEU A 494 22.57 19.22 -1.38
C LEU A 494 23.05 20.64 -1.71
N THR A 495 24.16 20.74 -2.43
CA THR A 495 24.81 22.03 -2.74
C THR A 495 24.94 22.30 -4.24
N ASP A 496 24.75 21.29 -5.08
CA ASP A 496 24.92 21.40 -6.54
C ASP A 496 23.61 21.05 -7.27
N PRO A 497 22.85 22.06 -7.72
CA PRO A 497 21.59 21.83 -8.42
C PRO A 497 21.75 21.08 -9.77
N SER A 498 22.94 21.12 -10.36
CA SER A 498 23.18 20.41 -11.64
C SER A 498 23.13 18.89 -11.50
N LYS A 499 23.31 18.37 -10.28
CA LYS A 499 23.24 16.94 -9.95
C LYS A 499 21.86 16.48 -9.53
N VAL A 500 20.91 17.42 -9.36
CA VAL A 500 19.54 17.09 -8.96
C VAL A 500 18.74 16.62 -10.17
N ASN A 501 18.17 15.42 -10.05
CA ASN A 501 17.38 14.77 -11.09
C ASN A 501 16.34 13.82 -10.47
N ILE A 502 15.56 13.11 -11.30
CA ILE A 502 14.55 12.16 -10.81
C ILE A 502 15.16 11.03 -9.95
N GLY A 503 16.39 10.61 -10.22
CA GLY A 503 17.11 9.66 -9.37
C GLY A 503 17.34 10.21 -7.96
N THR A 504 17.70 11.50 -7.84
CA THR A 504 17.86 12.19 -6.55
C THR A 504 16.57 12.23 -5.74
N ILE A 505 15.43 12.52 -6.40
CA ILE A 505 14.10 12.49 -5.76
C ILE A 505 13.76 11.08 -5.29
N LEU A 506 13.94 10.08 -6.14
CA LEU A 506 13.65 8.67 -5.78
C LEU A 506 14.50 8.21 -4.60
N ASP A 507 15.76 8.63 -4.53
CA ASP A 507 16.64 8.32 -3.42
C ASP A 507 16.21 9.04 -2.12
N GLU A 508 15.79 10.30 -2.20
CA GLU A 508 15.31 11.03 -1.02
C GLU A 508 13.94 10.51 -0.55
N ARG A 509 13.04 10.18 -1.47
CA ARG A 509 11.78 9.49 -1.14
C ARG A 509 12.04 8.14 -0.47
N GLN A 510 13.07 7.40 -0.93
CA GLN A 510 13.45 6.13 -0.28
C GLN A 510 13.94 6.35 1.15
N ARG A 511 14.74 7.38 1.45
CA ARG A 511 15.16 7.69 2.82
C ARG A 511 14.00 8.12 3.71
N GLU A 512 13.13 8.99 3.17
CA GLU A 512 12.08 9.64 3.95
C GLU A 512 10.83 8.77 4.11
N LEU A 513 10.41 8.11 3.03
CA LEU A 513 9.09 7.47 2.90
C LEU A 513 9.16 5.93 2.87
N TYR A 514 10.34 5.36 3.16
CA TYR A 514 10.51 3.91 3.20
C TYR A 514 9.46 3.25 4.10
N TRP A 515 8.73 2.26 3.56
CA TRP A 515 7.58 1.60 4.16
C TRP A 515 6.32 2.47 4.37
N GLU A 516 6.30 3.70 3.92
CA GLU A 516 5.13 4.57 4.01
C GLU A 516 4.47 4.79 2.65
N GLU A 517 5.27 5.16 1.63
CA GLU A 517 4.73 5.41 0.30
C GLU A 517 4.40 4.12 -0.45
N PRO A 518 3.36 4.14 -1.30
CA PRO A 518 3.11 3.11 -2.28
C PRO A 518 4.15 3.19 -3.41
N ARG A 519 5.34 2.66 -3.16
CA ARG A 519 6.53 2.85 -3.99
C ARG A 519 6.34 2.40 -5.44
N LYS A 520 5.62 1.28 -5.67
CA LYS A 520 5.34 0.79 -7.02
C LYS A 520 4.46 1.77 -7.79
N THR A 521 3.36 2.24 -7.18
CA THR A 521 2.48 3.26 -7.76
C THR A 521 3.28 4.48 -8.22
N GLU A 522 4.19 4.99 -7.38
CA GLU A 522 4.99 6.18 -7.69
C GLU A 522 6.04 5.91 -8.78
N LEU A 523 6.69 4.77 -8.77
CA LEU A 523 7.61 4.38 -9.85
C LEU A 523 6.88 4.21 -11.19
N THR A 524 5.69 3.61 -11.18
CA THR A 524 4.85 3.48 -12.39
C THR A 524 4.40 4.84 -12.91
N ARG A 525 3.99 5.77 -12.01
CA ARG A 525 3.65 7.14 -12.37
C ARG A 525 4.81 7.84 -13.07
N ILE A 526 5.99 7.79 -12.49
CA ILE A 526 7.22 8.38 -13.06
C ILE A 526 7.57 7.73 -14.40
N ALA A 527 7.43 6.40 -14.52
CA ALA A 527 7.66 5.69 -15.78
C ALA A 527 6.70 6.17 -16.89
N TYR A 528 5.44 6.41 -16.56
CA TYR A 528 4.48 7.01 -17.49
C TYR A 528 4.87 8.43 -17.91
N ILE A 529 5.34 9.27 -16.98
CA ILE A 529 5.77 10.64 -17.31
C ILE A 529 6.93 10.60 -18.31
N PHE A 530 7.96 9.77 -18.07
CA PHE A 530 9.05 9.60 -19.03
C PHE A 530 8.55 9.11 -20.39
N ALA A 531 7.64 8.13 -20.41
CA ALA A 531 7.11 7.57 -21.65
C ALA A 531 6.23 8.56 -22.44
N GLN A 532 5.51 9.45 -21.75
CA GLN A 532 4.63 10.45 -22.36
C GLN A 532 5.39 11.68 -22.84
N THR A 533 6.41 12.12 -22.09
CA THR A 533 7.19 13.31 -22.41
C THR A 533 8.35 13.03 -23.38
N GLY A 534 8.85 11.79 -23.41
CA GLY A 534 10.06 11.43 -24.16
C GLY A 534 11.35 12.05 -23.61
N ILE A 535 11.29 12.69 -22.45
CA ILE A 535 12.47 13.27 -21.79
C ILE A 535 13.48 12.16 -21.49
N THR A 536 14.75 12.40 -21.80
CA THR A 536 15.83 11.47 -21.49
C THR A 536 16.04 11.39 -19.97
N ALA A 537 15.95 10.18 -19.43
CA ALA A 537 16.15 9.94 -18.01
C ALA A 537 17.64 10.03 -17.61
N TYR A 538 17.93 10.11 -16.32
CA TYR A 538 19.30 10.20 -15.81
C TYR A 538 20.20 9.01 -16.20
N ASN A 539 19.60 7.86 -16.56
CA ASN A 539 20.32 6.69 -17.07
C ASN A 539 20.67 6.76 -18.56
N GLY A 540 20.39 7.90 -19.20
CA GLY A 540 20.66 8.14 -20.63
C GLY A 540 19.64 7.54 -21.60
N LYS A 541 18.55 6.93 -21.10
CA LYS A 541 17.51 6.31 -21.93
C LYS A 541 16.29 7.23 -22.08
N SER A 542 15.62 7.12 -23.23
CA SER A 542 14.30 7.71 -23.48
C SER A 542 13.28 6.59 -23.66
N TYR A 543 12.07 6.82 -23.23
CA TYR A 543 10.98 5.85 -23.23
C TYR A 543 9.79 6.37 -24.01
N ASN A 544 8.88 5.46 -24.41
CA ASN A 544 7.64 5.84 -25.08
C ASN A 544 6.49 4.89 -24.68
N VAL A 545 5.26 5.35 -24.83
CA VAL A 545 4.05 4.62 -24.43
C VAL A 545 3.84 3.34 -25.29
N ALA A 546 4.26 3.35 -26.55
CA ALA A 546 4.05 2.21 -27.45
C ALA A 546 4.78 0.95 -26.97
N ASN A 547 5.97 1.14 -26.38
CA ASN A 547 6.83 0.06 -25.89
C ASN A 547 6.78 -0.10 -24.36
N PHE A 548 5.78 0.48 -23.69
CA PHE A 548 5.75 0.56 -22.22
C PHE A 548 5.83 -0.80 -21.52
N SER A 549 5.28 -1.86 -22.09
CA SER A 549 5.36 -3.23 -21.56
C SER A 549 6.70 -3.93 -21.78
N THR A 550 7.57 -3.41 -22.64
CA THR A 550 8.85 -4.05 -23.01
C THR A 550 10.07 -3.20 -22.66
N SER A 551 9.89 -1.87 -22.54
CA SER A 551 10.96 -0.92 -22.21
C SER A 551 10.36 0.27 -21.44
N ASN A 552 10.73 0.42 -20.17
CA ASN A 552 10.22 1.49 -19.31
C ASN A 552 11.21 1.83 -18.20
N PHE A 553 11.07 3.03 -17.64
CA PHE A 553 11.91 3.51 -16.55
C PHE A 553 11.74 2.71 -15.26
N PHE A 554 10.53 2.20 -14.97
CA PHE A 554 10.26 1.38 -13.81
C PHE A 554 11.18 0.16 -13.74
N TYR A 555 11.24 -0.63 -14.81
CA TYR A 555 12.08 -1.82 -14.90
C TYR A 555 13.57 -1.47 -14.80
N ASP A 556 14.01 -0.46 -15.56
CA ASP A 556 15.42 -0.06 -15.56
C ASP A 556 15.87 0.42 -14.17
N ARG A 557 15.04 1.16 -13.44
CA ARG A 557 15.32 1.59 -12.06
C ARG A 557 15.43 0.40 -11.11
N ILE A 558 14.55 -0.58 -11.23
CA ILE A 558 14.60 -1.79 -10.40
C ILE A 558 15.88 -2.58 -10.72
N MET A 559 16.20 -2.80 -11.98
CA MET A 559 17.42 -3.51 -12.39
C MET A 559 18.70 -2.76 -12.00
N GLU A 560 18.66 -1.44 -11.91
CA GLU A 560 19.77 -0.64 -11.39
C GLU A 560 20.01 -0.85 -9.88
N LYS A 561 18.95 -0.87 -9.07
CA LYS A 561 19.02 -0.74 -7.61
C LYS A 561 18.75 -2.04 -6.83
N ASN A 562 18.07 -3.01 -7.43
CA ASN A 562 17.66 -4.23 -6.73
C ASN A 562 18.58 -5.41 -7.11
N ASP A 563 19.54 -5.69 -6.24
CA ASP A 563 20.53 -6.73 -6.46
C ASP A 563 19.92 -8.14 -6.54
N PHE A 564 18.73 -8.37 -6.01
CA PHE A 564 18.07 -9.67 -6.09
C PHE A 564 17.59 -9.98 -7.50
N TYR A 565 16.90 -9.04 -8.15
CA TYR A 565 16.44 -9.21 -9.53
C TYR A 565 17.58 -9.12 -10.53
N LYS A 566 18.62 -8.35 -10.22
CA LYS A 566 19.80 -8.18 -11.06
C LYS A 566 20.71 -9.41 -11.09
N ASN A 567 20.77 -10.17 -10.00
CA ASN A 567 21.67 -11.30 -9.86
C ASN A 567 20.93 -12.64 -9.98
N PRO A 568 21.00 -13.31 -11.14
CA PRO A 568 20.31 -14.57 -11.39
C PRO A 568 20.81 -15.74 -10.53
N ASN A 569 21.95 -15.58 -9.85
CA ASN A 569 22.52 -16.62 -8.99
C ASN A 569 21.93 -16.62 -7.57
N VAL A 570 21.12 -15.61 -7.22
CA VAL A 570 20.43 -15.58 -5.93
C VAL A 570 19.22 -16.51 -5.99
N VAL A 571 19.27 -17.57 -5.20
CA VAL A 571 18.25 -18.61 -5.14
C VAL A 571 17.87 -18.84 -3.68
N THR A 572 16.58 -18.99 -3.39
CA THR A 572 16.09 -19.26 -2.03
C THR A 572 16.35 -20.74 -1.64
N ASN A 573 16.19 -21.05 -0.35
CA ASN A 573 16.28 -22.44 0.14
C ASN A 573 15.32 -23.41 -0.56
N SER A 574 14.18 -22.89 -1.00
CA SER A 574 13.15 -23.66 -1.72
C SER A 574 13.38 -23.69 -3.25
N GLY A 575 14.49 -23.16 -3.74
CA GLY A 575 14.87 -23.17 -5.15
C GLY A 575 14.23 -22.08 -6.01
N ASN A 576 13.55 -21.08 -5.40
CA ASN A 576 12.97 -19.96 -6.16
C ASN A 576 14.06 -18.96 -6.58
N HIS A 577 14.02 -18.53 -7.83
CA HIS A 577 14.78 -17.39 -8.34
C HIS A 577 14.00 -16.09 -8.14
N PHE A 578 14.72 -14.97 -8.10
CA PHE A 578 14.11 -13.65 -8.10
C PHE A 578 14.03 -13.16 -9.55
N THR A 579 12.81 -13.05 -10.08
CA THR A 579 12.60 -12.60 -11.46
C THR A 579 11.58 -11.47 -11.53
N ILE A 580 11.80 -10.55 -12.48
CA ILE A 580 10.87 -9.48 -12.83
C ILE A 580 11.03 -9.18 -14.32
N SER A 581 9.95 -8.75 -14.97
CA SER A 581 9.95 -8.36 -16.39
C SER A 581 9.42 -6.95 -16.56
N PRO A 582 9.73 -6.26 -17.66
CA PRO A 582 9.26 -4.90 -17.91
C PRO A 582 7.74 -4.72 -17.85
N TYR A 583 6.97 -5.73 -18.25
CA TYR A 583 5.50 -5.67 -18.21
C TYR A 583 4.91 -5.63 -16.80
N HIS A 584 5.67 -6.00 -15.75
CA HIS A 584 5.25 -5.85 -14.35
C HIS A 584 5.14 -4.39 -13.88
N VAL A 585 5.46 -3.44 -14.74
CA VAL A 585 5.10 -2.03 -14.51
C VAL A 585 3.60 -1.87 -14.26
N LEU A 586 2.80 -2.76 -14.84
CA LEU A 586 1.37 -2.93 -14.54
C LEU A 586 1.09 -4.35 -14.03
N TRP A 587 0.15 -4.49 -13.11
CA TRP A 587 -0.33 -5.79 -12.68
C TRP A 587 -1.33 -6.38 -13.68
N PRO A 588 -1.49 -7.71 -13.73
CA PRO A 588 -2.50 -8.31 -14.58
C PRO A 588 -3.90 -7.98 -14.08
N ILE A 589 -4.82 -7.74 -15.00
CA ILE A 589 -6.25 -7.75 -14.68
C ILE A 589 -6.65 -9.19 -14.36
N PRO A 590 -7.36 -9.47 -13.24
CA PRO A 590 -7.79 -10.83 -12.92
C PRO A 590 -8.63 -11.43 -14.03
N GLN A 591 -8.26 -12.61 -14.52
CA GLN A 591 -8.94 -13.25 -15.65
C GLN A 591 -10.42 -13.51 -15.36
N SER A 592 -10.76 -13.84 -14.10
CA SER A 592 -12.14 -14.02 -13.66
C SER A 592 -13.05 -12.82 -13.96
N ASP A 593 -12.53 -11.61 -13.82
CA ASP A 593 -13.30 -10.38 -14.05
C ASP A 593 -13.48 -10.09 -15.54
N ILE A 594 -12.48 -10.44 -16.36
CA ILE A 594 -12.60 -10.39 -17.82
C ILE A 594 -13.67 -11.38 -18.29
N ASP A 595 -13.63 -12.61 -17.79
CA ASP A 595 -14.55 -13.69 -18.16
C ASP A 595 -16.02 -13.41 -17.74
N LEU A 596 -16.22 -12.75 -16.60
CA LEU A 596 -17.54 -12.35 -16.11
C LEU A 596 -18.15 -11.19 -16.90
N ASN A 597 -17.34 -10.43 -17.64
CA ASN A 597 -17.78 -9.26 -18.40
C ASN A 597 -18.28 -9.62 -19.80
N ILE A 598 -19.28 -10.48 -19.88
CA ILE A 598 -19.76 -11.17 -21.09
C ILE A 598 -20.39 -10.25 -22.16
N ASN A 599 -20.79 -9.03 -21.81
CA ASN A 599 -21.46 -8.06 -22.69
C ASN A 599 -20.59 -6.83 -23.00
N GLY A 600 -19.35 -6.80 -22.50
CA GLY A 600 -18.39 -5.72 -22.70
C GLY A 600 -17.02 -6.26 -23.10
N HIS A 601 -16.00 -5.41 -22.97
CA HIS A 601 -14.62 -5.81 -23.22
C HIS A 601 -13.65 -5.11 -22.26
N ILE A 602 -13.07 -5.89 -21.35
CA ILE A 602 -11.98 -5.42 -20.48
C ILE A 602 -10.67 -5.94 -21.07
N ASN A 603 -9.78 -5.02 -21.42
CA ASN A 603 -8.45 -5.34 -21.94
C ASN A 603 -7.55 -5.93 -20.85
N GLN A 604 -6.69 -6.86 -21.23
CA GLN A 604 -5.57 -7.30 -20.40
C GLN A 604 -4.34 -6.41 -20.65
N ASN A 605 -3.48 -6.23 -19.65
CA ASN A 605 -2.24 -5.49 -19.82
C ASN A 605 -1.25 -6.25 -20.73
N LYS A 606 -0.60 -5.50 -21.64
CA LYS A 606 0.38 -6.06 -22.58
C LYS A 606 1.52 -6.74 -21.83
N GLY A 607 1.90 -7.92 -22.30
CA GLY A 607 2.90 -8.78 -21.68
C GLY A 607 2.30 -9.96 -20.93
N TYR A 608 1.01 -9.89 -20.57
CA TYR A 608 0.25 -11.01 -20.01
C TYR A 608 -0.57 -11.73 -21.08
N SER A 609 -0.82 -13.02 -20.87
CA SER A 609 -1.71 -13.81 -21.74
C SER A 609 -3.12 -13.20 -21.76
N GLY A 610 -3.77 -13.21 -22.93
CA GLY A 610 -5.07 -12.59 -23.16
C GLY A 610 -4.97 -11.16 -23.72
N SER A 611 -3.78 -10.53 -23.67
CA SER A 611 -3.60 -9.17 -24.22
C SER A 611 -3.64 -9.10 -25.75
N GLU A 612 -3.52 -10.22 -26.43
CA GLU A 612 -3.66 -10.36 -27.89
C GLU A 612 -5.07 -10.09 -28.40
N THR A 613 -6.08 -10.17 -27.53
CA THR A 613 -7.50 -9.89 -27.85
C THR A 613 -7.91 -8.45 -27.58
N ASN A 614 -7.00 -7.61 -27.10
CA ASN A 614 -7.30 -6.23 -26.72
C ASN A 614 -7.87 -5.40 -27.87
N ILE A 615 -8.85 -4.56 -27.54
CA ILE A 615 -9.40 -3.54 -28.43
C ILE A 615 -8.96 -2.14 -28.01
N PRO A 616 -9.06 -1.12 -28.87
CA PRO A 616 -8.76 0.27 -28.45
C PRO A 616 -9.59 0.67 -27.23
N PRO A 617 -8.96 1.15 -26.14
CA PRO A 617 -9.69 1.61 -24.98
C PRO A 617 -10.47 2.90 -25.30
N LEU A 618 -11.55 3.16 -24.57
CA LEU A 618 -12.38 4.36 -24.74
C LEU A 618 -11.56 5.63 -24.48
N ASP A 619 -11.62 6.56 -25.39
CA ASP A 619 -10.95 7.87 -25.35
C ASP A 619 -11.78 8.98 -24.69
N LYS A 620 -12.99 8.63 -24.23
CA LYS A 620 -13.93 9.53 -23.55
C LYS A 620 -14.85 8.76 -22.63
N ILE A 621 -15.42 9.45 -21.64
CA ILE A 621 -16.43 8.91 -20.75
C ILE A 621 -17.73 8.73 -21.55
N THR A 622 -18.18 7.49 -21.68
CA THR A 622 -19.47 7.19 -22.26
C THR A 622 -20.50 7.06 -21.15
N VAL A 623 -21.50 7.93 -21.13
CA VAL A 623 -22.69 7.75 -20.29
C VAL A 623 -23.45 6.56 -20.88
N ALA A 624 -23.53 5.45 -20.15
CA ALA A 624 -24.31 4.30 -20.57
C ALA A 624 -25.74 4.78 -20.91
N LYS A 625 -26.19 4.54 -22.13
CA LYS A 625 -27.59 4.77 -22.47
C LYS A 625 -28.42 3.80 -21.62
N PRO A 626 -29.51 4.26 -20.97
CA PRO A 626 -30.36 3.36 -20.22
C PRO A 626 -30.81 2.22 -21.16
N VAL A 627 -30.53 0.99 -20.73
CA VAL A 627 -31.03 -0.20 -21.45
C VAL A 627 -32.55 -0.07 -21.53
N LYS A 628 -33.09 -0.01 -22.72
CA LYS A 628 -34.55 -0.03 -22.90
C LYS A 628 -35.08 -1.30 -22.21
N LYS A 629 -35.92 -1.10 -21.20
CA LYS A 629 -36.68 -2.22 -20.61
C LYS A 629 -37.53 -2.84 -21.73
N PHE A 630 -37.22 -4.09 -22.06
CA PHE A 630 -38.12 -4.93 -22.86
C PHE A 630 -39.25 -5.47 -22.00
#